data_fb4d7e491a2a4ffa45b27a85003de290
#
_entry.id   fb4d7e491a2a4ffa45b27a85003de290
#
_cell.length_a   1.000
_cell.length_b   1.000
_cell.length_c   1.000
_cell.angle_alpha   90.00
_cell.angle_beta   90.00
_cell.angle_gamma   90.00
#
_symmetry.space_group_name_H-M   'P 1'
#
loop_
_entity.id
_entity.type
_entity.pdbx_description
1 polymer ?
#
loop_
_entity_poly.entity_id
_entity_poly.type
_entity_poly.pdbx_seq_one_letter_code
_entity_poly.pdbx_strand_id
1 'polypeptide(L)'
;MAFLDPILNPLLLPLALANPLLALLILSFVLSLVITVVYKYTTDQTLMKSLKDDLKGFQDKMKDAGEDTAELMRLQKQAMEKNFEFMKHSMKSTLFTIIPLILIFGWMGATFDTAPIMQDDTYTITAHFADNVTGVASLIPNEHTEFARSSTQDVEITDSSASWSLRSTQSGVLNVQYETLEVPVEVVVQDSFMPTEKDVVGKGDVTYASISYPDLDPLGNLNLFRWTPGWLAIYIISSIVFNLGLRKLMNIH
;
A
#
# COMPACT_ATOMS: atom_id res chain seq x y z
N MET A 1 -5.37 -14.65 3.82
CA MET A 1 -6.45 -13.91 4.51
C MET A 1 -5.82 -13.03 5.59
N ALA A 2 -6.04 -11.73 5.53
CA ALA A 2 -5.56 -10.83 6.57
C ALA A 2 -6.43 -10.96 7.84
N PHE A 3 -5.83 -10.76 9.01
CA PHE A 3 -6.52 -10.86 10.31
C PHE A 3 -7.80 -10.00 10.40
N LEU A 4 -7.84 -8.89 9.67
CA LEU A 4 -8.97 -7.95 9.68
C LEU A 4 -10.02 -8.21 8.59
N ASP A 5 -9.81 -9.17 7.69
CA ASP A 5 -10.77 -9.46 6.60
C ASP A 5 -12.21 -9.69 7.09
N PRO A 6 -12.46 -10.48 8.18
CA PRO A 6 -13.82 -10.71 8.66
C PRO A 6 -14.52 -9.45 9.17
N ILE A 7 -13.76 -8.42 9.56
CA ILE A 7 -14.28 -7.17 10.12
C ILE A 7 -14.38 -6.09 9.03
N LEU A 8 -13.34 -5.94 8.23
CA LEU A 8 -13.24 -4.85 7.27
C LEU A 8 -13.96 -5.16 5.95
N ASN A 9 -13.92 -6.41 5.48
CA ASN A 9 -14.54 -6.77 4.21
C ASN A 9 -16.05 -6.50 4.18
N PRO A 10 -16.87 -6.91 5.17
CA PRO A 10 -18.30 -6.62 5.12
C PRO A 10 -18.63 -5.12 5.12
N LEU A 11 -17.76 -4.30 5.72
CA LEU A 11 -17.99 -2.87 5.89
C LEU A 11 -17.43 -2.04 4.74
N LEU A 12 -16.21 -2.33 4.31
CA LEU A 12 -15.44 -1.48 3.39
C LEU A 12 -15.37 -2.05 1.97
N LEU A 13 -15.46 -3.36 1.80
CA LEU A 13 -15.37 -3.98 0.47
C LEU A 13 -16.52 -3.54 -0.46
N PRO A 14 -17.80 -3.48 -0.04
CA PRO A 14 -18.87 -2.99 -0.92
C PRO A 14 -18.64 -1.54 -1.39
N LEU A 15 -18.03 -0.72 -0.53
CA LEU A 15 -17.68 0.65 -0.86
C LEU A 15 -16.50 0.70 -1.86
N ALA A 16 -15.49 -0.13 -1.65
CA ALA A 16 -14.35 -0.26 -2.56
C ALA A 16 -14.76 -0.76 -3.94
N LEU A 17 -15.67 -1.74 -3.99
CA LEU A 17 -16.25 -2.26 -5.23
C LEU A 17 -17.04 -1.20 -6.00
N ALA A 18 -17.76 -0.32 -5.31
CA ALA A 18 -18.54 0.73 -5.93
C ALA A 18 -17.66 1.87 -6.47
N ASN A 19 -16.68 2.31 -5.70
CA ASN A 19 -15.74 3.36 -6.08
C ASN A 19 -14.48 3.33 -5.19
N PRO A 20 -13.34 2.84 -5.71
CA PRO A 20 -12.09 2.72 -4.95
C PRO A 20 -11.58 4.05 -4.38
N LEU A 21 -11.72 5.15 -5.14
CA LEU A 21 -11.30 6.48 -4.68
C LEU A 21 -12.13 6.93 -3.48
N LEU A 22 -13.45 6.80 -3.56
CA LEU A 22 -14.35 7.16 -2.45
C LEU A 22 -14.08 6.33 -1.20
N ALA A 23 -13.85 5.03 -1.37
CA ALA A 23 -13.47 4.13 -0.28
C ALA A 23 -12.16 4.57 0.39
N LEU A 24 -11.13 4.91 -0.40
CA LEU A 24 -9.86 5.41 0.12
C LEU A 24 -10.02 6.73 0.89
N LEU A 25 -10.83 7.66 0.39
CA LEU A 25 -11.08 8.94 1.05
C LEU A 25 -11.82 8.76 2.38
N ILE A 26 -12.87 7.94 2.40
CA ILE A 26 -13.63 7.63 3.63
C ILE A 26 -12.73 6.92 4.64
N LEU A 27 -11.96 5.94 4.20
CA LEU A 27 -11.03 5.21 5.07
C LEU A 27 -9.96 6.15 5.64
N SER A 28 -9.37 7.00 4.80
CA SER A 28 -8.39 8.01 5.23
C SER A 28 -8.98 8.98 6.26
N PHE A 29 -10.23 9.41 6.07
CA PHE A 29 -10.92 10.26 7.02
C PHE A 29 -11.17 9.56 8.36
N VAL A 30 -11.72 8.33 8.33
CA VAL A 30 -12.01 7.55 9.52
C VAL A 30 -10.73 7.25 10.31
N LEU A 31 -9.66 6.83 9.63
CA LEU A 31 -8.37 6.58 10.28
C LEU A 31 -7.78 7.87 10.88
N SER A 32 -7.81 8.98 10.14
CA SER A 32 -7.34 10.27 10.65
C SER A 32 -8.15 10.71 11.88
N LEU A 33 -9.45 10.47 11.87
CA LEU A 33 -10.32 10.78 13.02
C LEU A 33 -9.95 9.91 14.23
N VAL A 34 -9.82 8.60 14.06
CA VAL A 34 -9.44 7.67 15.13
C VAL A 34 -8.09 8.04 15.72
N ILE A 35 -7.07 8.24 14.87
CA ILE A 35 -5.73 8.66 15.30
C ILE A 35 -5.77 9.98 16.06
N THR A 36 -6.52 10.95 15.57
CA THR A 36 -6.63 12.28 16.19
C THR A 36 -7.33 12.20 17.55
N VAL A 37 -8.39 11.39 17.67
CA VAL A 37 -9.11 11.14 18.92
C VAL A 37 -8.22 10.41 19.93
N VAL A 38 -7.54 9.33 19.51
CA VAL A 38 -6.57 8.62 20.37
C VAL A 38 -5.49 9.59 20.85
N TYR A 39 -4.90 10.38 19.96
CA TYR A 39 -3.89 11.37 20.32
C TYR A 39 -4.43 12.37 21.36
N LYS A 40 -5.64 12.89 21.17
CA LYS A 40 -6.25 13.85 22.10
C LYS A 40 -6.41 13.30 23.52
N TYR A 41 -6.82 12.03 23.64
CA TYR A 41 -7.09 11.41 24.96
C TYR A 41 -5.87 10.74 25.58
N THR A 42 -4.85 10.41 24.81
CA THR A 42 -3.62 9.77 25.33
C THR A 42 -2.51 10.74 25.67
N THR A 43 -2.60 12.00 25.21
CA THR A 43 -1.61 13.06 25.49
C THR A 43 -2.20 14.19 26.32
N ASP A 44 -1.39 14.71 27.24
CA ASP A 44 -1.74 15.92 27.99
C ASP A 44 -1.59 17.14 27.08
N GLN A 45 -2.71 17.65 26.58
CA GLN A 45 -2.74 18.76 25.61
C GLN A 45 -2.20 20.07 26.20
N THR A 46 -2.36 20.28 27.52
CA THR A 46 -1.84 21.48 28.20
C THR A 46 -0.31 21.44 28.24
N LEU A 47 0.26 20.29 28.65
CA LEU A 47 1.69 20.08 28.65
C LEU A 47 2.27 20.16 27.24
N MET A 48 1.63 19.52 26.24
CA MET A 48 2.08 19.55 24.86
C MET A 48 2.10 20.98 24.28
N LYS A 49 1.12 21.79 24.64
CA LYS A 49 1.08 23.21 24.27
C LYS A 49 2.22 23.98 24.92
N SER A 50 2.44 23.84 26.24
CA SER A 50 3.52 24.56 26.92
C SER A 50 4.91 24.18 26.39
N LEU A 51 5.16 22.90 26.12
CA LEU A 51 6.42 22.44 25.52
C LEU A 51 6.65 23.02 24.12
N LYS A 52 5.58 23.15 23.33
CA LYS A 52 5.65 23.74 22.00
C LYS A 52 5.90 25.25 22.05
N ASP A 53 5.28 25.95 23.00
CA ASP A 53 5.51 27.38 23.23
C ASP A 53 6.94 27.62 23.74
N ASP A 54 7.47 26.79 24.65
CA ASP A 54 8.85 26.81 25.09
C ASP A 54 9.84 26.64 23.94
N LEU A 55 9.61 25.62 23.08
CA LEU A 55 10.47 25.36 21.93
C LEU A 55 10.47 26.55 20.94
N LYS A 56 9.33 27.17 20.72
CA LYS A 56 9.24 28.38 19.91
C LYS A 56 10.01 29.53 20.56
N GLY A 57 9.86 29.72 21.89
CA GLY A 57 10.62 30.74 22.65
C GLY A 57 12.12 30.53 22.54
N PHE A 58 12.62 29.30 22.59
CA PHE A 58 14.05 29.02 22.37
C PHE A 58 14.49 29.34 20.93
N GLN A 59 13.65 29.03 19.91
CA GLN A 59 13.95 29.38 18.53
C GLN A 59 14.07 30.91 18.35
N ASP A 60 13.19 31.69 18.95
CA ASP A 60 13.22 33.13 18.86
C ASP A 60 14.45 33.69 19.58
N LYS A 61 14.79 33.22 20.80
CA LYS A 61 16.01 33.59 21.51
C LYS A 61 17.29 33.23 20.76
N MET A 62 17.33 32.09 20.06
CA MET A 62 18.47 31.73 19.23
C MET A 62 18.65 32.67 18.03
N LYS A 63 17.56 33.20 17.44
CA LYS A 63 17.64 34.23 16.40
C LYS A 63 18.22 35.55 16.98
N ASP A 64 17.80 35.92 18.19
CA ASP A 64 18.24 37.17 18.84
C ASP A 64 19.68 37.09 19.33
N ALA A 65 20.20 35.90 19.66
CA ALA A 65 21.58 35.67 20.11
C ALA A 65 22.64 35.95 19.01
N GLY A 66 22.24 36.00 17.75
CA GLY A 66 23.10 36.38 16.63
C GLY A 66 24.36 35.51 16.54
N GLU A 67 25.56 36.13 16.69
CA GLU A 67 26.86 35.46 16.57
C GLU A 67 27.42 34.93 17.92
N ASP A 68 26.72 35.10 19.04
CA ASP A 68 27.15 34.56 20.32
C ASP A 68 27.06 33.04 20.38
N THR A 69 28.16 32.40 20.01
CA THR A 69 28.24 30.92 19.92
C THR A 69 27.98 30.24 21.26
N ALA A 70 28.42 30.85 22.39
CA ALA A 70 28.25 30.27 23.72
C ALA A 70 26.76 30.26 24.12
N GLU A 71 26.08 31.37 23.91
CA GLU A 71 24.63 31.45 24.17
C GLU A 71 23.80 30.60 23.23
N LEU A 72 24.15 30.53 21.94
CA LEU A 72 23.53 29.63 20.98
C LEU A 72 23.62 28.16 21.41
N MET A 73 24.81 27.69 21.82
CA MET A 73 24.98 26.30 22.29
C MET A 73 24.15 26.02 23.55
N ARG A 74 24.09 26.98 24.48
CA ARG A 74 23.28 26.86 25.70
C ARG A 74 21.80 26.75 25.39
N LEU A 75 21.28 27.62 24.52
CA LEU A 75 19.89 27.62 24.08
C LEU A 75 19.52 26.35 23.29
N GLN A 76 20.42 25.89 22.41
CA GLN A 76 20.24 24.66 21.65
C GLN A 76 20.14 23.45 22.59
N LYS A 77 20.98 23.36 23.62
CA LYS A 77 20.89 22.28 24.60
C LYS A 77 19.55 22.29 25.33
N GLN A 78 19.08 23.44 25.79
CA GLN A 78 17.78 23.57 26.45
C GLN A 78 16.62 23.22 25.52
N ALA A 79 16.69 23.64 24.25
CA ALA A 79 15.71 23.29 23.25
C ALA A 79 15.68 21.77 22.98
N MET A 80 16.87 21.12 22.94
CA MET A 80 16.96 19.66 22.81
C MET A 80 16.34 18.91 23.99
N GLU A 81 16.59 19.38 25.24
CA GLU A 81 15.97 18.78 26.42
C GLU A 81 14.45 18.88 26.37
N LYS A 82 13.91 20.04 26.00
CA LYS A 82 12.46 20.23 25.82
C LYS A 82 11.88 19.45 24.65
N ASN A 83 12.61 19.33 23.56
CA ASN A 83 12.21 18.51 22.43
C ASN A 83 12.16 17.02 22.80
N PHE A 84 13.10 16.54 23.60
CA PHE A 84 13.09 15.17 24.10
C PHE A 84 11.89 14.91 25.02
N GLU A 85 11.56 15.85 25.91
CA GLU A 85 10.39 15.80 26.77
C GLU A 85 9.09 15.76 25.93
N PHE A 86 8.98 16.62 24.92
CA PHE A 86 7.88 16.61 23.95
C PHE A 86 7.76 15.27 23.22
N MET A 87 8.87 14.74 22.72
CA MET A 87 8.91 13.46 22.03
C MET A 87 8.50 12.30 22.94
N LYS A 88 8.95 12.27 24.19
CA LYS A 88 8.59 11.24 25.17
C LYS A 88 7.07 11.19 25.42
N HIS A 89 6.43 12.33 25.57
CA HIS A 89 4.98 12.41 25.77
C HIS A 89 4.20 12.08 24.49
N SER A 90 4.71 12.45 23.32
CA SER A 90 4.12 12.14 22.01
C SER A 90 4.22 10.66 21.65
N MET A 91 5.34 10.00 21.98
CA MET A 91 5.57 8.57 21.69
C MET A 91 4.52 7.65 22.30
N LYS A 92 3.99 7.97 23.47
CA LYS A 92 2.95 7.17 24.13
C LYS A 92 1.75 7.01 23.21
N SER A 93 1.29 8.08 22.59
CA SER A 93 0.16 8.03 21.63
C SER A 93 0.52 7.25 20.37
N THR A 94 1.73 7.41 19.87
CA THR A 94 2.20 6.72 18.67
C THR A 94 2.17 5.21 18.85
N LEU A 95 2.57 4.68 20.01
CA LEU A 95 2.53 3.24 20.29
C LEU A 95 1.09 2.66 20.23
N PHE A 96 0.09 3.42 20.67
CA PHE A 96 -1.31 2.97 20.61
C PHE A 96 -1.89 3.00 19.19
N THR A 97 -1.34 3.84 18.32
CA THR A 97 -1.88 4.01 16.95
C THR A 97 -1.16 3.16 15.92
N ILE A 98 0.11 2.80 16.14
CA ILE A 98 0.94 2.11 15.15
C ILE A 98 0.45 0.67 14.88
N ILE A 99 0.00 -0.04 15.92
CA ILE A 99 -0.45 -1.44 15.78
C ILE A 99 -1.71 -1.53 14.91
N PRO A 100 -2.81 -0.81 15.21
CA PRO A 100 -3.97 -0.78 14.32
C PRO A 100 -3.64 -0.30 12.91
N LEU A 101 -2.75 0.67 12.80
CA LEU A 101 -2.32 1.21 11.51
C LEU A 101 -1.66 0.15 10.62
N ILE A 102 -0.70 -0.60 11.15
CA ILE A 102 -0.01 -1.68 10.41
C ILE A 102 -1.03 -2.74 9.92
N LEU A 103 -1.97 -3.13 10.77
CA LEU A 103 -2.99 -4.11 10.41
C LEU A 103 -3.91 -3.60 9.28
N ILE A 104 -4.31 -2.33 9.36
CA ILE A 104 -5.17 -1.72 8.34
C ILE A 104 -4.39 -1.53 7.02
N PHE A 105 -3.11 -1.13 7.08
CA PHE A 105 -2.28 -1.04 5.89
C PHE A 105 -2.08 -2.39 5.20
N GLY A 106 -1.94 -3.48 5.98
CA GLY A 106 -1.91 -4.83 5.41
C GLY A 106 -3.19 -5.17 4.63
N TRP A 107 -4.35 -4.82 5.17
CA TRP A 107 -5.63 -4.98 4.48
C TRP A 107 -5.75 -4.05 3.25
N MET A 108 -5.35 -2.78 3.38
CA MET A 108 -5.38 -1.82 2.26
C MET A 108 -4.49 -2.28 1.10
N GLY A 109 -3.28 -2.76 1.38
CA GLY A 109 -2.37 -3.29 0.37
C GLY A 109 -3.00 -4.49 -0.37
N ALA A 110 -3.61 -5.42 0.38
CA ALA A 110 -4.29 -6.56 -0.23
C ALA A 110 -5.53 -6.15 -1.06
N THR A 111 -6.17 -5.03 -0.72
CA THR A 111 -7.42 -4.60 -1.36
C THR A 111 -7.20 -3.64 -2.53
N PHE A 112 -6.27 -2.68 -2.39
CA PHE A 112 -6.11 -1.56 -3.35
C PHE A 112 -4.83 -1.62 -4.20
N ASP A 113 -4.00 -2.64 -4.04
CA ASP A 113 -2.71 -2.71 -4.74
C ASP A 113 -2.86 -3.05 -6.23
N THR A 114 -3.93 -3.76 -6.59
CA THR A 114 -4.16 -4.20 -7.96
C THR A 114 -5.54 -3.86 -8.48
N ALA A 115 -5.60 -3.56 -9.78
CA ALA A 115 -6.85 -3.51 -10.53
C ALA A 115 -7.23 -4.91 -11.03
N PRO A 116 -8.52 -5.18 -11.29
CA PRO A 116 -8.93 -6.40 -11.98
C PRO A 116 -8.36 -6.44 -13.40
N ILE A 117 -8.17 -7.64 -13.92
CA ILE A 117 -7.94 -7.84 -15.35
C ILE A 117 -9.30 -7.65 -16.03
N MET A 118 -9.42 -6.62 -16.85
CA MET A 118 -10.60 -6.40 -17.68
C MET A 118 -10.54 -7.29 -18.93
N GLN A 119 -11.68 -7.44 -19.59
CA GLN A 119 -11.73 -8.13 -20.88
C GLN A 119 -10.74 -7.50 -21.87
N ASP A 120 -9.96 -8.32 -22.53
CA ASP A 120 -8.92 -7.95 -23.51
C ASP A 120 -7.71 -7.16 -22.94
N ASP A 121 -7.60 -6.99 -21.62
CA ASP A 121 -6.39 -6.46 -21.01
C ASP A 121 -5.21 -7.43 -21.21
N THR A 122 -4.03 -6.85 -21.37
CA THR A 122 -2.79 -7.63 -21.40
C THR A 122 -2.26 -7.81 -19.99
N TYR A 123 -2.07 -9.06 -19.59
CA TYR A 123 -1.47 -9.43 -18.32
C TYR A 123 -0.33 -10.43 -18.55
N THR A 124 0.50 -10.65 -17.54
CA THR A 124 1.63 -11.57 -17.60
C THR A 124 1.49 -12.64 -16.52
N ILE A 125 1.70 -13.90 -16.91
CA ILE A 125 1.92 -15.00 -15.97
C ILE A 125 3.41 -15.28 -15.97
N THR A 126 4.02 -15.34 -14.79
CA THR A 126 5.41 -15.73 -14.60
C THR A 126 5.47 -16.97 -13.70
N ALA A 127 6.00 -18.06 -14.23
CA ALA A 127 6.33 -19.23 -13.44
C ALA A 127 7.75 -19.10 -12.91
N HIS A 128 7.92 -19.36 -11.63
CA HIS A 128 9.20 -19.36 -10.93
C HIS A 128 9.61 -20.80 -10.63
N PHE A 129 10.83 -21.11 -10.93
CA PHE A 129 11.40 -22.46 -10.82
C PHE A 129 12.42 -22.52 -9.68
N ALA A 130 12.70 -23.73 -9.22
CA ALA A 130 13.79 -23.98 -8.28
C ALA A 130 15.15 -23.63 -8.93
N ASP A 131 16.14 -23.35 -8.09
CA ASP A 131 17.50 -23.04 -8.57
C ASP A 131 18.05 -24.17 -9.44
N ASN A 132 18.74 -23.78 -10.53
CA ASN A 132 19.35 -24.68 -11.51
C ASN A 132 18.37 -25.47 -12.42
N VAL A 133 17.09 -25.19 -12.40
CA VAL A 133 16.15 -25.71 -13.38
C VAL A 133 16.35 -24.96 -14.70
N THR A 134 16.52 -25.73 -15.78
CA THR A 134 16.74 -25.20 -17.15
C THR A 134 15.86 -25.98 -18.13
N GLY A 135 15.65 -25.42 -19.30
CA GLY A 135 14.86 -26.05 -20.34
C GLY A 135 13.73 -25.16 -20.82
N VAL A 136 12.69 -25.75 -21.32
CA VAL A 136 11.53 -25.03 -21.89
C VAL A 136 10.30 -25.32 -21.02
N ALA A 137 9.63 -24.26 -20.61
CA ALA A 137 8.32 -24.33 -19.97
C ALA A 137 7.24 -23.91 -20.99
N SER A 138 6.09 -24.54 -20.92
CA SER A 138 4.96 -24.28 -21.81
C SER A 138 3.76 -23.78 -21.02
N LEU A 139 3.01 -22.84 -21.59
CA LEU A 139 1.71 -22.44 -21.06
C LEU A 139 0.60 -22.96 -21.99
N ILE A 140 -0.33 -23.71 -21.43
CA ILE A 140 -1.50 -24.20 -22.16
C ILE A 140 -2.66 -23.25 -21.89
N PRO A 141 -3.04 -22.41 -22.87
CA PRO A 141 -4.17 -21.49 -22.72
C PRO A 141 -5.49 -22.25 -22.80
N ASN A 142 -6.54 -21.66 -22.25
CA ASN A 142 -7.90 -22.11 -22.47
C ASN A 142 -8.50 -21.48 -23.77
N GLU A 143 -9.73 -21.84 -24.12
CA GLU A 143 -10.42 -21.36 -25.33
C GLU A 143 -10.71 -19.84 -25.34
N HIS A 144 -10.60 -19.17 -24.18
CA HIS A 144 -10.88 -17.75 -24.00
C HIS A 144 -9.61 -16.91 -23.81
N THR A 145 -8.43 -17.52 -23.99
CA THR A 145 -7.14 -16.87 -23.75
C THR A 145 -6.23 -16.98 -24.97
N GLU A 146 -5.66 -15.86 -25.36
CA GLU A 146 -4.73 -15.76 -26.47
C GLU A 146 -3.39 -15.21 -26.00
N PHE A 147 -2.29 -15.61 -26.68
CA PHE A 147 -0.99 -15.02 -26.46
C PHE A 147 -0.93 -13.59 -27.03
N ALA A 148 -0.41 -12.64 -26.26
CA ALA A 148 -0.15 -11.30 -26.75
C ALA A 148 1.00 -11.31 -27.79
N ARG A 149 1.09 -10.25 -28.61
CA ARG A 149 1.86 -10.15 -29.85
C ARG A 149 3.30 -10.69 -29.89
N SER A 150 3.97 -10.83 -28.77
CA SER A 150 5.39 -11.28 -28.72
C SER A 150 5.57 -12.53 -27.85
N SER A 151 4.49 -13.12 -27.38
CA SER A 151 4.55 -14.29 -26.51
C SER A 151 4.22 -15.55 -27.31
N THR A 152 4.96 -16.60 -27.02
CA THR A 152 4.77 -17.95 -27.59
C THR A 152 4.37 -18.91 -26.48
N GLN A 153 3.80 -20.06 -26.85
CA GLN A 153 3.41 -21.09 -25.91
C GLN A 153 4.63 -21.62 -25.12
N ASP A 154 5.73 -21.82 -25.81
CA ASP A 154 6.97 -22.38 -25.26
C ASP A 154 7.96 -21.26 -25.00
N VAL A 155 8.48 -21.19 -23.78
CA VAL A 155 9.43 -20.17 -23.31
C VAL A 155 10.60 -20.85 -22.61
N GLU A 156 11.82 -20.46 -22.97
CA GLU A 156 13.02 -20.93 -22.30
C GLU A 156 13.12 -20.37 -20.88
N ILE A 157 13.45 -21.22 -19.91
CA ILE A 157 13.63 -20.81 -18.52
C ILE A 157 14.94 -20.01 -18.41
N THR A 158 14.81 -18.74 -18.04
CA THR A 158 15.93 -17.82 -17.86
C THR A 158 15.83 -17.21 -16.46
N ASP A 159 16.95 -17.17 -15.74
CA ASP A 159 16.99 -16.67 -14.36
C ASP A 159 15.92 -17.30 -13.44
N SER A 160 15.77 -18.64 -13.53
CA SER A 160 14.78 -19.42 -12.79
C SER A 160 13.33 -18.97 -13.01
N SER A 161 13.02 -18.39 -14.17
CA SER A 161 11.68 -17.93 -14.50
C SER A 161 11.33 -18.11 -15.99
N ALA A 162 10.02 -18.25 -16.26
CA ALA A 162 9.46 -18.17 -17.60
C ALA A 162 8.18 -17.33 -17.57
N SER A 163 8.02 -16.42 -18.53
CA SER A 163 6.94 -15.44 -18.55
C SER A 163 6.17 -15.46 -19.85
N TRP A 164 4.85 -15.36 -19.75
CA TRP A 164 3.93 -15.31 -20.87
C TRP A 164 3.03 -14.09 -20.77
N SER A 165 2.94 -13.31 -21.84
CA SER A 165 1.99 -12.21 -21.96
C SER A 165 0.72 -12.69 -22.68
N LEU A 166 -0.42 -12.44 -22.07
CA LEU A 166 -1.70 -13.03 -22.43
C LEU A 166 -2.82 -11.98 -22.46
N ARG A 167 -3.89 -12.33 -23.17
CA ARG A 167 -5.18 -11.63 -23.13
C ARG A 167 -6.29 -12.65 -22.96
N SER A 168 -7.22 -12.37 -22.06
CA SER A 168 -8.38 -13.23 -21.84
C SER A 168 -9.69 -12.46 -21.99
N THR A 169 -10.66 -13.09 -22.62
CA THR A 169 -12.02 -12.55 -22.75
C THR A 169 -12.93 -13.00 -21.62
N GLN A 170 -12.59 -14.10 -20.94
CA GLN A 170 -13.33 -14.65 -19.81
C GLN A 170 -12.38 -15.27 -18.79
N SER A 171 -12.87 -15.39 -17.57
CA SER A 171 -12.16 -16.11 -16.51
C SER A 171 -11.97 -17.57 -16.85
N GLY A 172 -10.86 -18.15 -16.40
CA GLY A 172 -10.59 -19.56 -16.62
C GLY A 172 -9.29 -20.03 -16.04
N VAL A 173 -9.05 -21.33 -16.16
CA VAL A 173 -7.83 -21.98 -15.70
C VAL A 173 -6.88 -22.15 -16.87
N LEU A 174 -5.64 -21.75 -16.69
CA LEU A 174 -4.51 -21.97 -17.58
C LEU A 174 -3.56 -22.96 -16.90
N ASN A 175 -2.82 -23.73 -17.67
CA ASN A 175 -1.88 -24.69 -17.10
C ASN A 175 -0.44 -24.32 -17.48
N VAL A 176 0.39 -24.08 -16.50
CA VAL A 176 1.85 -24.03 -16.67
C VAL A 176 2.36 -25.46 -16.67
N GLN A 177 2.99 -25.86 -17.77
CA GLN A 177 3.54 -27.19 -17.95
C GLN A 177 5.06 -27.14 -17.99
N TYR A 178 5.69 -28.01 -17.22
CA TYR A 178 7.12 -28.26 -17.26
C TYR A 178 7.38 -29.75 -17.12
N GLU A 179 7.98 -30.38 -18.15
CA GLU A 179 8.15 -31.84 -18.27
C GLU A 179 6.80 -32.59 -18.10
N THR A 180 6.65 -33.29 -16.97
CA THR A 180 5.43 -34.02 -16.60
C THR A 180 4.57 -33.28 -15.57
N LEU A 181 5.00 -32.10 -15.14
CA LEU A 181 4.32 -31.31 -14.11
C LEU A 181 3.34 -30.33 -14.77
N GLU A 182 2.14 -30.26 -14.20
CA GLU A 182 1.14 -29.27 -14.56
C GLU A 182 0.75 -28.47 -13.31
N VAL A 183 0.82 -27.15 -13.40
CA VAL A 183 0.40 -26.22 -12.35
C VAL A 183 -0.78 -25.40 -12.89
N PRO A 184 -1.99 -25.60 -12.36
CA PRO A 184 -3.15 -24.83 -12.78
C PRO A 184 -3.05 -23.40 -12.20
N VAL A 185 -3.25 -22.42 -13.08
CA VAL A 185 -3.28 -20.99 -12.73
C VAL A 185 -4.67 -20.46 -13.07
N GLU A 186 -5.44 -20.07 -12.07
CA GLU A 186 -6.74 -19.50 -12.26
C GLU A 186 -6.62 -18.00 -12.55
N VAL A 187 -7.10 -17.58 -13.70
CA VAL A 187 -7.17 -16.17 -14.10
C VAL A 187 -8.61 -15.71 -14.02
N VAL A 188 -8.83 -14.63 -13.28
CA VAL A 188 -10.15 -14.05 -13.10
C VAL A 188 -10.25 -12.75 -13.88
N VAL A 189 -11.06 -12.75 -14.93
CA VAL A 189 -11.42 -11.57 -15.72
C VAL A 189 -12.72 -11.01 -15.19
N GLN A 190 -12.73 -9.73 -14.81
CA GLN A 190 -13.87 -9.12 -14.11
C GLN A 190 -14.16 -7.72 -14.66
N ASP A 191 -15.44 -7.37 -14.68
CA ASP A 191 -15.90 -6.02 -15.03
C ASP A 191 -15.92 -5.07 -13.80
N SER A 192 -15.62 -5.58 -12.61
CA SER A 192 -15.66 -4.83 -11.36
C SER A 192 -14.44 -5.11 -10.50
N PHE A 193 -14.04 -4.09 -9.73
CA PHE A 193 -12.95 -4.20 -8.76
C PHE A 193 -13.22 -5.32 -7.75
N MET A 194 -12.31 -6.29 -7.66
CA MET A 194 -12.27 -7.30 -6.60
C MET A 194 -10.80 -7.60 -6.24
N PRO A 195 -10.47 -7.73 -4.95
CA PRO A 195 -9.15 -8.20 -4.55
C PRO A 195 -8.89 -9.61 -5.08
N THR A 196 -7.76 -9.81 -5.71
CA THR A 196 -7.36 -11.10 -6.29
C THR A 196 -6.04 -11.60 -5.71
N GLU A 197 -5.91 -12.91 -5.53
CA GLU A 197 -4.63 -13.52 -5.16
C GLU A 197 -3.67 -13.46 -6.35
N LYS A 198 -2.44 -12.96 -6.10
CA LYS A 198 -1.43 -12.76 -7.15
C LYS A 198 -0.62 -14.01 -7.43
N ASP A 199 -0.48 -14.90 -6.45
CA ASP A 199 0.45 -16.03 -6.51
C ASP A 199 -0.29 -17.35 -6.33
N VAL A 200 0.05 -18.31 -7.18
CA VAL A 200 -0.42 -19.69 -7.12
C VAL A 200 0.72 -20.57 -6.63
N VAL A 201 0.46 -21.37 -5.61
CA VAL A 201 1.45 -22.32 -5.08
C VAL A 201 1.83 -23.31 -6.17
N GLY A 202 3.12 -23.41 -6.45
CA GLY A 202 3.65 -24.34 -7.44
C GLY A 202 3.73 -25.78 -6.94
N LYS A 203 4.27 -26.66 -7.79
CA LYS A 203 4.45 -28.07 -7.52
C LYS A 203 5.78 -28.53 -8.09
N GLY A 204 6.55 -29.30 -7.30
CA GLY A 204 7.83 -29.84 -7.76
C GLY A 204 8.84 -28.74 -8.10
N ASP A 205 9.38 -28.78 -9.32
CA ASP A 205 10.37 -27.82 -9.81
C ASP A 205 9.78 -26.42 -10.09
N VAL A 206 8.46 -26.31 -10.25
CA VAL A 206 7.74 -25.04 -10.30
C VAL A 206 7.45 -24.60 -8.86
N THR A 207 8.14 -23.60 -8.37
CA THR A 207 8.02 -23.13 -6.98
C THR A 207 6.70 -22.41 -6.75
N TYR A 208 6.36 -21.49 -7.63
CA TYR A 208 5.08 -20.76 -7.67
C TYR A 208 4.86 -20.13 -9.04
N ALA A 209 3.63 -19.76 -9.34
CA ALA A 209 3.30 -18.94 -10.48
C ALA A 209 2.63 -17.65 -10.01
N SER A 210 3.08 -16.51 -10.53
CA SER A 210 2.53 -15.20 -10.22
C SER A 210 1.78 -14.62 -11.42
N ILE A 211 0.69 -13.91 -11.14
CA ILE A 211 -0.08 -13.16 -12.13
C ILE A 211 0.22 -11.68 -11.92
N SER A 212 0.70 -11.00 -12.97
CA SER A 212 0.91 -9.56 -12.95
C SER A 212 -0.41 -8.86 -13.26
N TYR A 213 -1.12 -8.46 -12.21
CA TYR A 213 -2.29 -7.60 -12.34
C TYR A 213 -1.85 -6.15 -12.58
N PRO A 214 -2.63 -5.35 -13.33
CA PRO A 214 -2.37 -3.92 -13.43
C PRO A 214 -2.49 -3.25 -12.05
N ASP A 215 -1.72 -2.18 -11.84
CA ASP A 215 -1.85 -1.38 -10.62
C ASP A 215 -3.21 -0.68 -10.59
N LEU A 216 -3.82 -0.61 -9.41
CA LEU A 216 -5.05 0.15 -9.26
C LEU A 216 -4.75 1.63 -9.40
N ASP A 217 -5.37 2.27 -10.37
CA ASP A 217 -5.37 3.73 -10.55
C ASP A 217 -6.71 4.33 -10.09
N PRO A 218 -6.82 4.73 -8.80
CA PRO A 218 -8.09 5.23 -8.26
C PRO A 218 -8.56 6.54 -8.87
N LEU A 219 -7.66 7.30 -9.51
CA LEU A 219 -7.97 8.55 -10.20
C LEU A 219 -8.26 8.34 -11.70
N GLY A 220 -8.09 7.13 -12.21
CA GLY A 220 -8.25 6.81 -13.62
C GLY A 220 -7.35 7.68 -14.51
N ASN A 221 -7.93 8.39 -15.48
CA ASN A 221 -7.19 9.20 -16.43
C ASN A 221 -6.69 10.56 -15.89
N LEU A 222 -6.85 10.84 -14.58
CA LEU A 222 -6.37 12.09 -13.98
C LEU A 222 -4.86 12.05 -13.74
N ASN A 223 -4.10 12.51 -14.71
CA ASN A 223 -2.65 12.66 -14.62
C ASN A 223 -2.28 14.00 -13.96
N LEU A 224 -1.71 13.97 -12.77
CA LEU A 224 -1.16 15.14 -12.12
C LEU A 224 0.30 15.33 -12.58
N PHE A 225 0.55 16.22 -13.55
CA PHE A 225 1.89 16.51 -14.11
C PHE A 225 2.64 15.25 -14.61
N ARG A 226 1.96 14.35 -15.34
CA ARG A 226 2.47 13.05 -15.82
C ARG A 226 2.73 12.00 -14.71
N TRP A 227 2.24 12.23 -13.51
CA TRP A 227 2.26 11.28 -12.41
C TRP A 227 0.85 10.80 -12.11
N THR A 228 0.65 9.48 -12.09
CA THR A 228 -0.57 8.81 -11.65
C THR A 228 -0.38 8.35 -10.21
N PRO A 229 -0.96 9.05 -9.22
CA PRO A 229 -0.80 8.65 -7.83
C PRO A 229 -1.58 7.36 -7.55
N GLY A 230 -0.87 6.29 -7.22
CA GLY A 230 -1.47 5.05 -6.75
C GLY A 230 -2.21 5.23 -5.40
N TRP A 231 -2.88 4.19 -4.94
CA TRP A 231 -3.70 4.22 -3.73
C TRP A 231 -2.97 4.74 -2.49
N LEU A 232 -1.70 4.38 -2.31
CA LEU A 232 -0.89 4.80 -1.16
C LEU A 232 -0.65 6.32 -1.15
N ALA A 233 -0.36 6.91 -2.31
CA ALA A 233 -0.15 8.35 -2.42
C ALA A 233 -1.44 9.13 -2.12
N ILE A 234 -2.58 8.66 -2.63
CA ILE A 234 -3.89 9.25 -2.35
C ILE A 234 -4.20 9.16 -0.85
N TYR A 235 -3.97 8.00 -0.24
CA TYR A 235 -4.14 7.82 1.20
C TYR A 235 -3.27 8.81 2.00
N ILE A 236 -1.98 8.93 1.69
CA ILE A 236 -1.06 9.82 2.42
C ILE A 236 -1.51 11.27 2.30
N ILE A 237 -1.77 11.74 1.09
CA ILE A 237 -2.19 13.13 0.86
C ILE A 237 -3.51 13.44 1.57
N SER A 238 -4.52 12.60 1.40
CA SER A 238 -5.82 12.79 2.03
C SER A 238 -5.75 12.70 3.55
N SER A 239 -4.97 11.77 4.11
CA SER A 239 -4.81 11.63 5.55
C SER A 239 -4.11 12.84 6.18
N ILE A 240 -3.11 13.43 5.50
CA ILE A 240 -2.48 14.68 5.95
C ILE A 240 -3.52 15.81 5.99
N VAL A 241 -4.28 15.98 4.92
CA VAL A 241 -5.31 17.05 4.84
C VAL A 241 -6.37 16.86 5.94
N PHE A 242 -6.89 15.65 6.10
CA PHE A 242 -7.87 15.36 7.15
C PHE A 242 -7.29 15.53 8.56
N ASN A 243 -6.08 15.05 8.80
CA ASN A 243 -5.45 15.19 10.11
C ASN A 243 -5.23 16.66 10.49
N LEU A 244 -4.72 17.49 9.58
CA LEU A 244 -4.55 18.92 9.81
C LEU A 244 -5.91 19.62 10.08
N GLY A 245 -6.93 19.28 9.30
CA GLY A 245 -8.28 19.81 9.49
C GLY A 245 -8.88 19.40 10.84
N LEU A 246 -8.81 18.11 11.18
CA LEU A 246 -9.34 17.56 12.44
C LEU A 246 -8.61 18.13 13.67
N ARG A 247 -7.28 18.24 13.64
CA ARG A 247 -6.50 18.86 14.72
C ARG A 247 -6.91 20.29 14.97
N LYS A 248 -7.13 21.07 13.90
CA LYS A 248 -7.61 22.46 14.01
C LYS A 248 -9.02 22.52 14.59
N LEU A 249 -9.94 21.66 14.11
CA LEU A 249 -11.33 21.62 14.59
C LEU A 249 -11.43 21.18 16.06
N MET A 250 -10.56 20.26 16.49
CA MET A 250 -10.58 19.70 17.85
C MET A 250 -9.68 20.46 18.83
N ASN A 251 -9.06 21.57 18.40
CA ASN A 251 -8.08 22.37 19.19
C ASN A 251 -6.97 21.52 19.79
N ILE A 252 -6.33 20.68 18.99
CA ILE A 252 -5.24 19.77 19.40
C ILE A 252 -3.90 20.44 19.08
N HIS A 253 -2.99 20.40 20.05
CA HIS A 253 -1.68 21.04 20.02
C HIS A 253 -0.55 20.06 19.74
#